data_dad85af69995b249d8fef6b7c8417409
#
_entry.id   dad85af69995b249d8fef6b7c8417409
#
_cell.length_a   1.000
_cell.length_b   1.000
_cell.length_c   1.000
_cell.angle_alpha   90.00
_cell.angle_beta   90.00
_cell.angle_gamma   90.00
#
_symmetry.space_group_name_H-M   'P 1'
#
loop_
_entity.id
_entity.type
_entity.pdbx_description
1 polymer ?
#
loop_
_entity_poly.entity_id
_entity_poly.type
_entity_poly.pdbx_seq_one_letter_code
_entity_poly.pdbx_strand_id
1 'polypeptide(L)'
;MIVLAFYAALFVISYVVVHAIRRRQTRHDLTSRKTVTFGDESAITPDRAASVISVLSVFLIWGAFTGSSWVPLHMPGPFTGATSFTYTATDAAGATDDATVHILVHEAAEKPAIPAIPPGDGFAADDADIVGAWRSVLLRPTDNDGDAARITAIDGQPVTPETAVRVAHGRVVLTAKGSVNFTPDKGWQMEPLWLPSPEAVFARFLEIANNGYQNTALIDHLGASLGRVLAGFFLGSLVGIPLGYAMGLSGWFRGWFDPIVEFMRPVPPLALIPLIIIWFGIWETGKVVLLFLAALWIMVIAARSGVSGVRISKIHAAYSLGASKGQILRHVIIPNSLPDLFTGARVAMGVCWGTVVAAELVAAQKGAGMMIIAASKFQLTDIVEMGIILIGVIGYALDILMRMAERRLVPWKGRG
;
A
#
# COMPACT_ATOMS: atom_id res chain seq x y z
N MET A 1 -15.41 -5.33 2.18
CA MET A 1 -16.25 -6.39 1.59
C MET A 1 -16.72 -6.04 0.17
N ILE A 2 -17.31 -4.86 -0.08
CA ILE A 2 -17.82 -4.44 -1.40
C ILE A 2 -16.72 -4.40 -2.46
N VAL A 3 -15.58 -3.75 -2.18
CA VAL A 3 -14.41 -3.67 -3.09
C VAL A 3 -13.92 -5.06 -3.50
N LEU A 4 -13.84 -5.99 -2.55
CA LEU A 4 -13.43 -7.38 -2.82
C LEU A 4 -14.44 -8.10 -3.72
N ALA A 5 -15.75 -7.87 -3.52
CA ALA A 5 -16.79 -8.43 -4.36
C ALA A 5 -16.72 -7.90 -5.81
N PHE A 6 -16.46 -6.60 -5.98
CA PHE A 6 -16.24 -6.00 -7.29
C PHE A 6 -15.01 -6.59 -7.99
N TYR A 7 -13.89 -6.73 -7.29
CA TYR A 7 -12.69 -7.35 -7.84
C TYR A 7 -12.94 -8.80 -8.24
N ALA A 8 -13.62 -9.59 -7.40
CA ALA A 8 -13.97 -10.96 -7.72
C ALA A 8 -14.90 -11.07 -8.94
N ALA A 9 -15.89 -10.18 -9.03
CA ALA A 9 -16.78 -10.11 -10.19
C ALA A 9 -16.01 -9.79 -11.49
N LEU A 10 -15.13 -8.79 -11.47
CA LEU A 10 -14.27 -8.45 -12.61
C LEU A 10 -13.34 -9.60 -12.99
N PHE A 11 -12.79 -10.33 -12.02
CA PHE A 11 -11.98 -11.53 -12.27
C PHE A 11 -12.80 -12.60 -13.01
N VAL A 12 -13.98 -12.95 -12.51
CA VAL A 12 -14.84 -13.96 -13.12
C VAL A 12 -15.28 -13.53 -14.54
N ILE A 13 -15.71 -12.29 -14.72
CA ILE A 13 -16.12 -11.75 -16.01
C ILE A 13 -14.94 -11.81 -17.01
N SER A 14 -13.77 -11.35 -16.61
CA SER A 14 -12.59 -11.35 -17.47
C SER A 14 -12.16 -12.76 -17.85
N TYR A 15 -12.21 -13.72 -16.90
CA TYR A 15 -11.92 -15.13 -17.15
C TYR A 15 -12.87 -15.70 -18.19
N VAL A 16 -14.17 -15.50 -18.03
CA VAL A 16 -15.19 -16.00 -18.97
C VAL A 16 -15.03 -15.41 -20.36
N VAL A 17 -14.83 -14.09 -20.44
CA VAL A 17 -14.66 -13.36 -21.72
C VAL A 17 -13.40 -13.81 -22.45
N VAL A 18 -12.25 -13.79 -21.78
CA VAL A 18 -10.97 -14.22 -22.39
C VAL A 18 -11.02 -15.68 -22.81
N HIS A 19 -11.63 -16.54 -22.00
CA HIS A 19 -11.77 -17.96 -22.34
C HIS A 19 -12.73 -18.18 -23.54
N ALA A 20 -13.84 -17.44 -23.61
CA ALA A 20 -14.78 -17.50 -24.75
C ALA A 20 -14.12 -17.01 -26.05
N ILE A 21 -13.34 -15.91 -26.01
CA ILE A 21 -12.61 -15.40 -27.17
C ILE A 21 -11.58 -16.44 -27.66
N ARG A 22 -10.82 -17.02 -26.76
CA ARG A 22 -9.80 -18.03 -27.08
C ARG A 22 -10.40 -19.34 -27.63
N ARG A 23 -11.54 -19.78 -27.08
CA ARG A 23 -12.25 -20.94 -27.63
C ARG A 23 -12.68 -20.72 -29.10
N ARG A 24 -13.01 -19.50 -29.49
CA ARG A 24 -13.32 -19.16 -30.89
C ARG A 24 -12.07 -19.18 -31.78
N GLN A 25 -10.91 -18.74 -31.25
CA GLN A 25 -9.64 -18.69 -31.99
C GLN A 25 -8.98 -20.07 -32.16
N THR A 26 -9.07 -20.95 -31.13
CA THR A 26 -8.42 -22.27 -31.14
C THR A 26 -9.15 -23.35 -31.94
N ARG A 27 -10.30 -23.08 -32.52
CA ARG A 27 -11.06 -24.05 -33.33
C ARG A 27 -10.38 -24.49 -34.62
N HIS A 28 -9.29 -23.86 -35.06
CA HIS A 28 -8.64 -24.12 -36.36
C HIS A 28 -7.20 -24.65 -36.25
N ASP A 29 -6.62 -24.80 -35.07
CA ASP A 29 -5.23 -25.28 -34.93
C ASP A 29 -5.17 -26.57 -34.08
N LEU A 30 -5.30 -27.71 -34.77
CA LEU A 30 -5.18 -29.03 -34.14
C LEU A 30 -3.70 -29.46 -33.96
N THR A 31 -2.72 -28.72 -34.52
CA THR A 31 -1.33 -29.12 -34.54
C THR A 31 -0.50 -28.58 -33.37
N SER A 32 -1.00 -27.62 -32.59
CA SER A 32 -0.26 -26.95 -31.49
C SER A 32 -0.64 -27.38 -30.08
N ARG A 33 -1.37 -28.50 -29.90
CA ARG A 33 -1.67 -29.03 -28.55
C ARG A 33 -0.40 -29.60 -27.93
N LYS A 34 0.37 -28.75 -27.24
CA LYS A 34 1.29 -29.23 -26.20
C LYS A 34 0.44 -29.94 -25.15
N THR A 35 0.59 -31.25 -25.04
CA THR A 35 0.04 -32.02 -23.91
C THR A 35 0.79 -31.59 -22.65
N VAL A 36 0.19 -30.64 -21.93
CA VAL A 36 0.69 -30.24 -20.61
C VAL A 36 0.21 -31.29 -19.64
N THR A 37 1.12 -32.00 -18.99
CA THR A 37 0.80 -32.90 -17.91
C THR A 37 0.27 -32.10 -16.72
N PHE A 38 -0.89 -32.46 -16.18
CA PHE A 38 -1.43 -31.77 -15.00
C PHE A 38 -0.41 -31.83 -13.85
N GLY A 39 -0.07 -30.64 -13.30
CA GLY A 39 0.95 -30.49 -12.24
C GLY A 39 2.35 -30.13 -12.72
N ASP A 40 2.60 -30.00 -14.03
CA ASP A 40 3.87 -29.49 -14.56
C ASP A 40 3.92 -27.97 -14.51
N GLU A 41 4.49 -27.42 -13.43
CA GLU A 41 4.65 -25.97 -13.25
C GLU A 41 5.52 -25.31 -14.34
N SER A 42 6.45 -26.08 -14.96
CA SER A 42 7.34 -25.54 -16.00
C SER A 42 6.61 -25.19 -17.29
N ALA A 43 5.44 -25.81 -17.51
CA ALA A 43 4.58 -25.59 -18.66
C ALA A 43 3.56 -24.45 -18.44
N ILE A 44 3.38 -23.96 -17.21
CA ILE A 44 2.46 -22.87 -16.88
C ILE A 44 3.17 -21.54 -17.09
N THR A 45 2.83 -20.85 -18.19
CA THR A 45 3.28 -19.48 -18.41
C THR A 45 2.19 -18.50 -18.00
N PRO A 46 2.55 -17.42 -17.24
CA PRO A 46 1.58 -16.40 -16.89
C PRO A 46 0.89 -15.81 -18.12
N ASP A 47 -0.43 -15.71 -18.06
CA ASP A 47 -1.21 -15.12 -19.13
C ASP A 47 -1.04 -13.59 -19.11
N ARG A 48 -0.42 -13.05 -20.16
CA ARG A 48 -0.17 -11.59 -20.28
C ARG A 48 -1.47 -10.78 -20.29
N ALA A 49 -2.52 -11.30 -20.94
CA ALA A 49 -3.80 -10.60 -20.97
C ALA A 49 -4.43 -10.55 -19.57
N ALA A 50 -4.41 -11.66 -18.83
CA ALA A 50 -4.87 -11.70 -17.45
C ALA A 50 -4.09 -10.75 -16.55
N SER A 51 -2.77 -10.66 -16.72
CA SER A 51 -1.93 -9.73 -15.95
C SER A 51 -2.30 -8.26 -16.22
N VAL A 52 -2.50 -7.88 -17.47
CA VAL A 52 -2.91 -6.52 -17.84
C VAL A 52 -4.31 -6.20 -17.30
N ILE A 53 -5.27 -7.13 -17.48
CA ILE A 53 -6.64 -6.95 -16.98
C ILE A 53 -6.66 -6.81 -15.46
N SER A 54 -5.84 -7.58 -14.73
CA SER A 54 -5.75 -7.48 -13.27
C SER A 54 -5.31 -6.07 -12.83
N VAL A 55 -4.24 -5.53 -13.43
CA VAL A 55 -3.75 -4.17 -13.11
C VAL A 55 -4.80 -3.12 -13.46
N LEU A 56 -5.41 -3.22 -14.64
CA LEU A 56 -6.48 -2.31 -15.04
C LEU A 56 -7.70 -2.41 -14.11
N SER A 57 -8.07 -3.61 -13.65
CA SER A 57 -9.18 -3.79 -12.71
C SER A 57 -8.93 -3.09 -11.38
N VAL A 58 -7.71 -3.19 -10.83
CA VAL A 58 -7.34 -2.47 -9.60
C VAL A 58 -7.43 -0.97 -9.80
N PHE A 59 -6.90 -0.46 -10.94
CA PHE A 59 -6.97 0.96 -11.28
C PHE A 59 -8.41 1.46 -11.45
N LEU A 60 -9.26 0.69 -12.16
CA LEU A 60 -10.67 1.03 -12.37
C LEU A 60 -11.45 1.05 -11.05
N ILE A 61 -11.21 0.07 -10.16
CA ILE A 61 -11.84 0.05 -8.83
C ILE A 61 -11.38 1.25 -8.01
N TRP A 62 -10.08 1.54 -8.00
CA TRP A 62 -9.55 2.69 -7.30
C TRP A 62 -10.22 3.98 -7.79
N GLY A 63 -10.22 4.25 -9.10
CA GLY A 63 -10.86 5.43 -9.66
C GLY A 63 -12.36 5.49 -9.43
N ALA A 64 -13.08 4.35 -9.54
CA ALA A 64 -14.52 4.31 -9.31
C ALA A 64 -14.91 4.67 -7.88
N PHE A 65 -14.13 4.24 -6.88
CA PHE A 65 -14.41 4.53 -5.46
C PHE A 65 -13.87 5.88 -4.99
N THR A 66 -13.04 6.57 -5.78
CA THR A 66 -12.51 7.90 -5.45
C THR A 66 -13.10 9.03 -6.31
N GLY A 67 -14.04 8.71 -7.21
CA GLY A 67 -14.62 9.70 -8.11
C GLY A 67 -13.63 10.28 -9.11
N SER A 68 -12.62 9.48 -9.52
CA SER A 68 -11.55 9.90 -10.42
C SER A 68 -12.04 10.28 -11.80
N SER A 69 -11.64 11.44 -12.30
CA SER A 69 -11.95 11.90 -13.65
C SER A 69 -11.38 11.00 -14.77
N TRP A 70 -10.42 10.14 -14.46
CA TRP A 70 -9.81 9.19 -15.40
C TRP A 70 -10.64 7.93 -15.62
N VAL A 71 -11.66 7.69 -14.81
CA VAL A 71 -12.50 6.50 -14.86
C VAL A 71 -13.95 6.93 -15.17
N PRO A 72 -14.62 6.35 -16.19
CA PRO A 72 -15.96 6.77 -16.58
C PRO A 72 -17.08 6.26 -15.67
N LEU A 73 -16.80 5.30 -14.80
CA LEU A 73 -17.78 4.69 -13.88
C LEU A 73 -17.42 5.07 -12.45
N HIS A 74 -18.34 5.77 -11.78
CA HIS A 74 -18.16 6.19 -10.39
C HIS A 74 -19.22 5.58 -9.49
N MET A 75 -18.80 5.25 -8.26
CA MET A 75 -19.75 4.99 -7.19
C MET A 75 -20.44 6.30 -6.80
N PRO A 76 -21.68 6.24 -6.25
CA PRO A 76 -22.34 7.45 -5.73
C PRO A 76 -21.43 8.18 -4.74
N GLY A 77 -21.14 9.44 -5.03
CA GLY A 77 -20.33 10.33 -4.19
C GLY A 77 -21.12 10.92 -3.02
N PRO A 78 -20.47 11.76 -2.22
CA PRO A 78 -21.15 12.52 -1.19
C PRO A 78 -22.13 13.50 -1.84
N PHE A 79 -23.17 13.85 -1.10
CA PHE A 79 -24.06 14.89 -1.53
C PHE A 79 -23.32 16.23 -1.55
N THR A 80 -23.52 17.02 -2.61
CA THR A 80 -23.08 18.40 -2.74
C THR A 80 -24.25 19.25 -3.25
N GLY A 81 -24.39 20.44 -2.73
CA GLY A 81 -25.49 21.37 -3.08
C GLY A 81 -26.23 21.89 -1.86
N ALA A 82 -27.29 22.63 -2.11
CA ALA A 82 -28.13 23.20 -1.06
C ALA A 82 -29.07 22.13 -0.48
N THR A 83 -29.20 22.12 0.82
CA THR A 83 -30.16 21.29 1.57
C THR A 83 -30.69 22.11 2.74
N SER A 84 -31.83 21.72 3.29
CA SER A 84 -32.41 22.36 4.44
C SER A 84 -33.19 21.36 5.29
N PHE A 85 -33.39 21.70 6.55
CA PHE A 85 -34.28 21.00 7.45
C PHE A 85 -35.00 22.05 8.34
N THR A 86 -36.19 21.73 8.81
CA THR A 86 -36.94 22.58 9.75
C THR A 86 -36.72 22.14 11.19
N TYR A 87 -36.66 23.06 12.11
CA TYR A 87 -36.73 22.78 13.54
C TYR A 87 -37.86 23.54 14.20
N THR A 88 -38.46 22.94 15.21
CA THR A 88 -39.47 23.58 16.05
C THR A 88 -38.79 24.00 17.34
N ALA A 89 -38.78 25.31 17.58
CA ALA A 89 -38.31 25.89 18.84
C ALA A 89 -39.50 26.07 19.80
N THR A 90 -39.26 25.89 21.09
CA THR A 90 -40.24 26.17 22.16
C THR A 90 -39.61 27.16 23.12
N ASP A 91 -40.30 28.26 23.38
CA ASP A 91 -39.87 29.30 24.32
C ASP A 91 -40.15 28.92 25.78
N ALA A 92 -39.75 29.78 26.71
CA ALA A 92 -39.98 29.59 28.15
C ALA A 92 -41.48 29.63 28.56
N ALA A 93 -42.35 30.21 27.73
CA ALA A 93 -43.79 30.29 27.94
C ALA A 93 -44.55 29.10 27.36
N GLY A 94 -43.84 28.19 26.61
CA GLY A 94 -44.43 27.03 25.94
C GLY A 94 -44.99 27.33 24.56
N ALA A 95 -44.77 28.52 23.99
CA ALA A 95 -45.12 28.82 22.60
C ALA A 95 -44.13 28.13 21.66
N THR A 96 -44.64 27.64 20.53
CA THR A 96 -43.81 26.94 19.53
C THR A 96 -43.75 27.74 18.25
N ASP A 97 -42.57 27.75 17.62
CA ASP A 97 -42.34 28.37 16.33
C ASP A 97 -41.40 27.54 15.50
N ASP A 98 -41.59 27.56 14.18
CA ASP A 98 -40.79 26.75 13.25
C ASP A 98 -39.82 27.64 12.46
N ALA A 99 -38.58 27.26 12.40
CA ALA A 99 -37.58 27.92 11.56
C ALA A 99 -36.81 26.91 10.71
N THR A 100 -36.17 27.40 9.66
CA THR A 100 -35.46 26.57 8.69
C THR A 100 -33.95 26.81 8.75
N VAL A 101 -33.19 25.72 8.81
CA VAL A 101 -31.73 25.77 8.68
C VAL A 101 -31.36 25.45 7.23
N HIS A 102 -30.77 26.42 6.55
CA HIS A 102 -30.25 26.26 5.18
C HIS A 102 -28.78 25.91 5.20
N ILE A 103 -28.39 24.79 4.57
CA ILE A 103 -27.02 24.30 4.55
C ILE A 103 -26.55 24.17 3.12
N LEU A 104 -25.41 24.80 2.81
CA LEU A 104 -24.71 24.56 1.56
C LEU A 104 -23.59 23.56 1.78
N VAL A 105 -23.77 22.34 1.24
CA VAL A 105 -22.74 21.29 1.24
C VAL A 105 -21.82 21.52 0.06
N HIS A 106 -20.55 21.79 0.32
CA HIS A 106 -19.54 22.11 -0.70
C HIS A 106 -18.46 21.04 -0.81
N GLU A 107 -17.75 20.97 -1.94
CA GLU A 107 -16.59 20.10 -2.10
C GLU A 107 -15.44 20.53 -1.19
N ALA A 108 -14.54 19.60 -0.84
CA ALA A 108 -13.46 19.84 0.12
C ALA A 108 -12.47 20.94 -0.33
N ALA A 109 -12.33 21.17 -1.65
CA ALA A 109 -11.43 22.18 -2.22
C ALA A 109 -12.04 23.61 -2.21
N GLU A 110 -13.34 23.75 -2.05
CA GLU A 110 -14.06 25.02 -2.10
C GLU A 110 -14.49 25.44 -0.70
N LYS A 111 -14.42 26.74 -0.40
CA LYS A 111 -14.98 27.32 0.80
C LYS A 111 -15.87 28.51 0.40
N PRO A 112 -17.13 28.24 -0.02
CA PRO A 112 -18.06 29.29 -0.43
C PRO A 112 -18.42 30.19 0.75
N ALA A 113 -18.97 31.36 0.45
CA ALA A 113 -19.59 32.23 1.46
C ALA A 113 -20.86 31.57 1.99
N ILE A 114 -21.20 31.85 3.25
CA ILE A 114 -22.46 31.42 3.86
C ILE A 114 -23.62 32.09 3.08
N PRO A 115 -24.65 31.32 2.66
CA PRO A 115 -25.79 31.89 1.96
C PRO A 115 -26.48 32.99 2.78
N ALA A 116 -26.76 34.13 2.15
CA ALA A 116 -27.59 35.15 2.77
C ALA A 116 -29.05 34.72 2.70
N ILE A 117 -29.71 34.62 3.84
CA ILE A 117 -31.13 34.26 3.95
C ILE A 117 -31.91 35.41 4.63
N PRO A 118 -33.17 35.64 4.29
CA PRO A 118 -34.04 36.57 5.04
C PRO A 118 -34.31 35.98 6.44
N PRO A 119 -34.43 36.82 7.48
CA PRO A 119 -34.89 36.34 8.77
C PRO A 119 -36.35 35.85 8.67
N GLY A 120 -36.68 34.77 9.38
CA GLY A 120 -38.04 34.23 9.45
C GLY A 120 -39.04 35.19 10.11
N ASP A 121 -40.34 34.85 10.06
CA ASP A 121 -41.45 35.71 10.53
C ASP A 121 -41.83 35.50 12.02
N GLY A 122 -41.10 34.69 12.78
CA GLY A 122 -41.41 34.30 14.17
C GLY A 122 -40.38 34.73 15.20
N PHE A 123 -40.45 34.10 16.40
CA PHE A 123 -39.41 34.25 17.42
C PHE A 123 -38.20 33.29 17.13
N ALA A 124 -38.42 32.25 16.34
CA ALA A 124 -37.36 31.40 15.80
C ALA A 124 -36.93 31.95 14.44
N ALA A 125 -35.66 32.24 14.28
CA ALA A 125 -35.10 32.84 13.07
C ALA A 125 -34.47 31.76 12.17
N ASP A 126 -34.59 31.93 10.86
CA ASP A 126 -33.93 31.05 9.90
C ASP A 126 -32.41 31.19 9.98
N ASP A 127 -31.71 30.07 9.80
CA ASP A 127 -30.25 29.97 9.88
C ASP A 127 -29.64 29.53 8.57
N ALA A 128 -28.39 29.92 8.32
CA ALA A 128 -27.60 29.39 7.22
C ALA A 128 -26.17 29.04 7.65
N ASP A 129 -25.66 27.95 7.11
CA ASP A 129 -24.26 27.58 7.31
C ASP A 129 -23.73 26.78 6.10
N ILE A 130 -22.43 26.53 6.10
CA ILE A 130 -21.74 25.74 5.09
C ILE A 130 -21.05 24.52 5.70
N VAL A 131 -21.00 23.42 4.98
CA VAL A 131 -20.31 22.22 5.43
C VAL A 131 -19.63 21.53 4.27
N GLY A 132 -18.40 21.03 4.48
CA GLY A 132 -17.73 20.17 3.50
C GLY A 132 -18.43 18.82 3.39
N ALA A 133 -18.54 18.28 2.17
CA ALA A 133 -19.26 17.05 1.84
C ALA A 133 -18.90 15.83 2.69
N TRP A 134 -17.71 15.79 3.27
CA TRP A 134 -17.21 14.70 4.12
C TRP A 134 -17.20 15.02 5.61
N ARG A 135 -17.62 16.23 5.99
CA ARG A 135 -17.55 16.75 7.36
C ARG A 135 -18.94 16.85 7.98
N SER A 136 -18.98 17.05 9.27
CA SER A 136 -20.17 17.47 9.99
C SER A 136 -20.00 18.91 10.48
N VAL A 137 -21.09 19.63 10.60
CA VAL A 137 -21.13 20.99 11.16
C VAL A 137 -21.98 21.01 12.42
N LEU A 138 -21.48 21.72 13.43
CA LEU A 138 -22.20 21.94 14.67
C LEU A 138 -22.87 23.32 14.60
N LEU A 139 -24.18 23.30 14.50
CA LEU A 139 -25.05 24.48 14.40
C LEU A 139 -25.60 24.82 15.77
N ARG A 140 -25.90 26.09 15.98
CA ARG A 140 -26.61 26.60 17.16
C ARG A 140 -27.79 27.46 16.71
N PRO A 141 -28.82 26.83 16.17
CA PRO A 141 -29.95 27.57 15.59
C PRO A 141 -30.66 28.47 16.59
N THR A 142 -30.59 28.11 17.89
CA THR A 142 -31.26 28.90 18.95
C THR A 142 -30.46 30.13 19.43
N ASP A 143 -29.26 30.41 18.87
CA ASP A 143 -28.46 31.56 19.32
C ASP A 143 -29.04 32.92 18.86
N ASN A 144 -29.87 32.92 17.82
CA ASN A 144 -30.58 34.09 17.25
C ASN A 144 -32.11 34.05 17.50
N ASP A 145 -32.59 33.02 18.19
CA ASP A 145 -34.00 32.87 18.59
C ASP A 145 -34.34 33.67 19.85
N GLY A 146 -35.61 33.69 20.20
CA GLY A 146 -36.12 34.33 21.45
C GLY A 146 -35.53 33.72 22.72
N ASP A 147 -35.60 34.43 23.84
CA ASP A 147 -35.02 34.05 25.12
C ASP A 147 -35.43 32.65 25.56
N ALA A 148 -34.40 31.81 25.87
CA ALA A 148 -34.51 30.44 26.36
C ALA A 148 -35.21 29.47 25.39
N ALA A 149 -35.14 29.70 24.07
CA ALA A 149 -35.65 28.80 23.05
C ALA A 149 -34.94 27.42 23.12
N ARG A 150 -35.72 26.35 22.97
CA ARG A 150 -35.22 24.97 22.95
C ARG A 150 -35.77 24.21 21.77
N ILE A 151 -34.95 23.44 21.09
CA ILE A 151 -35.39 22.60 19.98
C ILE A 151 -36.16 21.40 20.54
N THR A 152 -37.39 21.21 20.09
CA THR A 152 -38.28 20.11 20.50
C THR A 152 -38.62 19.15 19.38
N ALA A 153 -38.55 19.58 18.11
CA ALA A 153 -38.72 18.70 16.96
C ALA A 153 -37.79 19.10 15.80
N ILE A 154 -37.48 18.15 14.91
CA ILE A 154 -36.75 18.33 13.65
C ILE A 154 -37.55 17.65 12.55
N ASP A 155 -37.84 18.38 11.46
CA ASP A 155 -38.75 17.93 10.36
C ASP A 155 -40.06 17.31 10.91
N GLY A 156 -40.65 17.95 11.92
CA GLY A 156 -41.87 17.48 12.58
C GLY A 156 -41.73 16.25 13.45
N GLN A 157 -40.53 15.70 13.61
CA GLN A 157 -40.25 14.55 14.49
C GLN A 157 -39.75 15.05 15.85
N PRO A 158 -40.40 14.68 16.96
CA PRO A 158 -39.93 15.05 18.29
C PRO A 158 -38.53 14.48 18.55
N VAL A 159 -37.62 15.33 19.07
CA VAL A 159 -36.23 14.97 19.29
C VAL A 159 -35.85 15.01 20.75
N THR A 160 -35.01 14.08 21.14
CA THR A 160 -34.32 14.06 22.42
C THR A 160 -32.81 14.10 22.17
N PRO A 161 -31.99 14.55 23.15
CA PRO A 161 -30.54 14.52 22.98
C PRO A 161 -30.02 13.15 22.56
N GLU A 162 -29.05 13.16 21.63
CA GLU A 162 -28.40 11.98 21.02
C GLU A 162 -29.26 11.15 20.04
N THR A 163 -30.52 11.54 19.84
CA THR A 163 -31.36 10.90 18.80
C THR A 163 -30.99 11.44 17.41
N ALA A 164 -30.76 10.54 16.47
CA ALA A 164 -30.48 10.91 15.09
C ALA A 164 -31.78 10.96 14.27
N VAL A 165 -32.05 12.07 13.65
CA VAL A 165 -33.17 12.27 12.72
C VAL A 165 -32.62 12.32 11.29
N ARG A 166 -33.23 11.56 10.37
CA ARG A 166 -32.88 11.62 8.96
C ARG A 166 -33.64 12.76 8.30
N VAL A 167 -32.90 13.68 7.71
CA VAL A 167 -33.40 14.82 6.96
C VAL A 167 -33.07 14.69 5.47
N ALA A 168 -33.49 15.65 4.65
CA ALA A 168 -33.10 15.66 3.24
C ALA A 168 -31.57 15.71 3.11
N HIS A 169 -31.02 14.76 2.38
CA HIS A 169 -29.57 14.63 2.06
C HIS A 169 -28.62 14.57 3.26
N GLY A 170 -29.13 14.15 4.44
CA GLY A 170 -28.24 14.04 5.60
C GLY A 170 -28.91 13.51 6.85
N ARG A 171 -28.21 13.69 7.96
CA ARG A 171 -28.63 13.29 9.30
C ARG A 171 -28.34 14.40 10.28
N VAL A 172 -29.31 14.66 11.16
CA VAL A 172 -29.24 15.66 12.23
C VAL A 172 -29.25 14.96 13.58
N VAL A 173 -28.42 15.40 14.50
CA VAL A 173 -28.36 14.89 15.89
C VAL A 173 -28.42 16.09 16.83
N LEU A 174 -29.42 16.13 17.73
CA LEU A 174 -29.48 17.11 18.82
C LEU A 174 -28.47 16.69 19.90
N THR A 175 -27.57 17.61 20.28
CA THR A 175 -26.62 17.37 21.37
C THR A 175 -27.23 17.64 22.73
N ALA A 176 -26.60 17.11 23.79
CA ALA A 176 -27.04 17.38 25.18
C ALA A 176 -26.98 18.87 25.59
N LYS A 177 -26.27 19.71 24.80
CA LYS A 177 -26.17 21.17 25.01
C LYS A 177 -27.17 21.98 24.19
N GLY A 178 -28.08 21.34 23.46
CA GLY A 178 -29.08 22.02 22.61
C GLY A 178 -28.57 22.44 21.22
N SER A 179 -27.32 22.21 20.88
CA SER A 179 -26.80 22.43 19.52
C SER A 179 -27.14 21.25 18.60
N VAL A 180 -27.12 21.48 17.31
CA VAL A 180 -27.52 20.52 16.26
C VAL A 180 -26.29 20.14 15.44
N ASN A 181 -26.00 18.87 15.35
CA ASN A 181 -24.92 18.35 14.52
C ASN A 181 -25.50 17.80 13.21
N PHE A 182 -25.26 18.49 12.10
CA PHE A 182 -25.65 18.01 10.77
C PHE A 182 -24.49 17.28 10.10
N THR A 183 -24.81 16.13 9.51
CA THR A 183 -23.86 15.31 8.74
C THR A 183 -24.48 14.99 7.38
N PRO A 184 -23.90 15.43 6.25
CA PRO A 184 -24.41 15.14 4.91
C PRO A 184 -24.25 13.66 4.56
N ASP A 185 -25.05 13.18 3.59
CA ASP A 185 -24.93 11.83 3.04
C ASP A 185 -23.60 11.66 2.31
N LYS A 186 -22.81 10.66 2.70
CA LYS A 186 -21.44 10.44 2.19
C LYS A 186 -21.37 9.59 0.92
N GLY A 187 -22.44 8.91 0.55
CA GLY A 187 -22.43 7.96 -0.56
C GLY A 187 -21.55 6.75 -0.28
N TRP A 188 -20.99 6.18 -1.36
CA TRP A 188 -20.12 4.98 -1.34
C TRP A 188 -18.69 5.28 -1.75
N GLN A 189 -18.39 6.49 -2.18
CA GLN A 189 -17.02 6.90 -2.46
C GLN A 189 -16.21 7.00 -1.17
N MET A 190 -14.90 6.82 -1.31
CA MET A 190 -13.96 7.02 -0.22
C MET A 190 -13.61 8.50 -0.10
N GLU A 191 -13.56 8.99 1.13
CA GLU A 191 -13.09 10.34 1.39
C GLU A 191 -11.64 10.51 0.91
N PRO A 192 -11.28 11.61 0.22
CA PRO A 192 -9.92 11.84 -0.28
C PRO A 192 -8.84 11.81 0.79
N LEU A 193 -9.21 12.04 2.06
CA LEU A 193 -8.31 11.90 3.21
C LEU A 193 -7.86 10.45 3.43
N TRP A 194 -8.73 9.47 3.12
CA TRP A 194 -8.43 8.06 3.31
C TRP A 194 -7.86 7.41 2.05
N LEU A 195 -8.37 7.80 0.89
CA LEU A 195 -7.93 7.29 -0.40
C LEU A 195 -8.03 8.42 -1.44
N PRO A 196 -6.92 9.09 -1.77
CA PRO A 196 -6.89 10.12 -2.79
C PRO A 196 -7.13 9.52 -4.19
N SER A 197 -7.64 10.34 -5.10
CA SER A 197 -7.85 9.91 -6.48
C SER A 197 -6.52 9.69 -7.22
N PRO A 198 -6.49 8.83 -8.26
CA PRO A 198 -5.28 8.59 -9.06
C PRO A 198 -4.65 9.85 -9.63
N GLU A 199 -5.46 10.80 -10.10
CA GLU A 199 -5.00 12.10 -10.61
C GLU A 199 -4.36 12.97 -9.53
N ALA A 200 -4.89 12.96 -8.30
CA ALA A 200 -4.31 13.71 -7.18
C ALA A 200 -2.93 13.15 -6.82
N VAL A 201 -2.80 11.82 -6.76
CA VAL A 201 -1.53 11.13 -6.50
C VAL A 201 -0.52 11.41 -7.61
N PHE A 202 -0.96 11.39 -8.89
CA PHE A 202 -0.08 11.69 -10.02
C PHE A 202 0.35 13.16 -10.07
N ALA A 203 -0.57 14.09 -9.80
CA ALA A 203 -0.25 15.51 -9.70
C ALA A 203 0.78 15.77 -8.59
N ARG A 204 0.61 15.12 -7.44
CA ARG A 204 1.56 15.21 -6.33
C ARG A 204 2.92 14.60 -6.68
N PHE A 205 2.95 13.51 -7.43
CA PHE A 205 4.20 12.96 -7.96
C PHE A 205 4.95 13.96 -8.82
N LEU A 206 4.27 14.62 -9.76
CA LEU A 206 4.90 15.65 -10.62
C LEU A 206 5.38 16.85 -9.81
N GLU A 207 4.62 17.29 -8.84
CA GLU A 207 5.02 18.39 -7.95
C GLU A 207 6.29 18.05 -7.17
N ILE A 208 6.36 16.90 -6.52
CA ILE A 208 7.51 16.49 -5.73
C ILE A 208 8.71 16.13 -6.62
N ALA A 209 8.47 15.60 -7.82
CA ALA A 209 9.55 15.36 -8.79
C ALA A 209 10.26 16.65 -9.22
N ASN A 210 9.51 17.75 -9.34
CA ASN A 210 10.04 19.06 -9.75
C ASN A 210 10.57 19.88 -8.56
N ASN A 211 9.83 19.93 -7.47
CA ASN A 211 10.10 20.84 -6.35
C ASN A 211 10.77 20.15 -5.14
N GLY A 212 10.78 18.80 -5.13
CA GLY A 212 11.25 18.03 -3.98
C GLY A 212 10.25 18.02 -2.83
N TYR A 213 10.65 17.36 -1.73
CA TYR A 213 9.90 17.29 -0.47
C TYR A 213 10.85 17.58 0.70
N GLN A 214 10.45 18.49 1.61
CA GLN A 214 11.26 18.91 2.76
C GLN A 214 12.72 19.32 2.37
N ASN A 215 12.86 20.18 1.38
CA ASN A 215 14.14 20.68 0.85
C ASN A 215 15.07 19.60 0.28
N THR A 216 14.54 18.44 -0.07
CA THR A 216 15.30 17.32 -0.67
C THR A 216 14.63 16.88 -1.95
N ALA A 217 15.39 16.72 -3.04
CA ALA A 217 14.86 16.24 -4.30
C ALA A 217 14.34 14.79 -4.18
N LEU A 218 13.31 14.43 -4.94
CA LEU A 218 12.76 13.07 -4.94
C LEU A 218 13.84 12.02 -5.25
N ILE A 219 14.72 12.32 -6.21
CA ILE A 219 15.80 11.42 -6.60
C ILE A 219 16.79 11.17 -5.45
N ASP A 220 17.02 12.16 -4.56
CA ASP A 220 17.88 12.00 -3.41
C ASP A 220 17.26 11.13 -2.32
N HIS A 221 15.92 11.23 -2.13
CA HIS A 221 15.20 10.32 -1.25
C HIS A 221 15.31 8.88 -1.74
N LEU A 222 15.00 8.64 -3.02
CA LEU A 222 15.03 7.30 -3.61
C LEU A 222 16.46 6.74 -3.70
N GLY A 223 17.42 7.59 -4.06
CA GLY A 223 18.84 7.24 -4.13
C GLY A 223 19.42 6.86 -2.78
N ALA A 224 19.04 7.55 -1.70
CA ALA A 224 19.47 7.22 -0.35
C ALA A 224 18.94 5.85 0.09
N SER A 225 17.64 5.56 -0.13
CA SER A 225 17.04 4.25 0.17
C SER A 225 17.72 3.14 -0.63
N LEU A 226 17.87 3.33 -1.95
CA LEU A 226 18.49 2.36 -2.83
C LEU A 226 19.95 2.10 -2.47
N GLY A 227 20.71 3.15 -2.18
CA GLY A 227 22.11 3.05 -1.77
C GLY A 227 22.29 2.22 -0.49
N ARG A 228 21.43 2.44 0.52
CA ARG A 228 21.43 1.65 1.76
C ARG A 228 21.14 0.18 1.49
N VAL A 229 20.11 -0.11 0.68
CA VAL A 229 19.73 -1.49 0.34
C VAL A 229 20.88 -2.20 -0.38
N LEU A 230 21.46 -1.57 -1.39
CA LEU A 230 22.57 -2.16 -2.14
C LEU A 230 23.78 -2.38 -1.23
N ALA A 231 24.16 -1.40 -0.41
CA ALA A 231 25.27 -1.57 0.53
C ALA A 231 25.04 -2.72 1.51
N GLY A 232 23.88 -2.77 2.17
CA GLY A 232 23.56 -3.86 3.10
C GLY A 232 23.50 -5.23 2.41
N PHE A 233 22.83 -5.30 1.27
CA PHE A 233 22.72 -6.53 0.48
C PHE A 233 24.10 -7.06 0.00
N PHE A 234 24.94 -6.19 -0.55
CA PHE A 234 26.27 -6.62 -1.03
C PHE A 234 27.17 -7.03 0.12
N LEU A 235 27.19 -6.30 1.23
CA LEU A 235 27.97 -6.67 2.42
C LEU A 235 27.47 -7.99 3.02
N GLY A 236 26.15 -8.16 3.15
CA GLY A 236 25.54 -9.40 3.65
C GLY A 236 25.82 -10.60 2.74
N SER A 237 25.79 -10.40 1.43
CA SER A 237 26.13 -11.43 0.45
C SER A 237 27.62 -11.77 0.46
N LEU A 238 28.50 -10.78 0.59
CA LEU A 238 29.96 -10.95 0.63
C LEU A 238 30.40 -11.84 1.80
N VAL A 239 29.73 -11.74 2.93
CA VAL A 239 30.00 -12.57 4.11
C VAL A 239 29.16 -13.85 4.09
N GLY A 240 27.89 -13.74 3.72
CA GLY A 240 26.93 -14.86 3.77
C GLY A 240 27.23 -15.97 2.79
N ILE A 241 27.66 -15.65 1.57
CA ILE A 241 27.97 -16.66 0.56
C ILE A 241 29.17 -17.53 0.99
N PRO A 242 30.34 -16.98 1.32
CA PRO A 242 31.46 -17.79 1.80
C PRO A 242 31.16 -18.63 3.04
N LEU A 243 30.45 -18.04 4.01
CA LEU A 243 30.03 -18.74 5.22
C LEU A 243 29.09 -19.90 4.90
N GLY A 244 28.10 -19.70 4.03
CA GLY A 244 27.18 -20.75 3.58
C GLY A 244 27.90 -21.89 2.84
N TYR A 245 28.88 -21.57 1.97
CA TYR A 245 29.72 -22.56 1.33
C TYR A 245 30.56 -23.34 2.36
N ALA A 246 31.17 -22.65 3.33
CA ALA A 246 31.95 -23.31 4.40
C ALA A 246 31.08 -24.28 5.21
N MET A 247 29.84 -23.88 5.54
CA MET A 247 28.88 -24.74 6.24
C MET A 247 28.40 -25.91 5.38
N GLY A 248 28.27 -25.73 4.06
CA GLY A 248 27.89 -26.81 3.13
C GLY A 248 28.99 -27.86 2.90
N LEU A 249 30.25 -27.44 3.05
CA LEU A 249 31.42 -28.29 2.74
C LEU A 249 32.12 -28.85 3.97
N SER A 250 31.91 -28.32 5.18
CA SER A 250 32.61 -28.70 6.39
C SER A 250 31.63 -28.93 7.55
N GLY A 251 31.70 -30.14 8.12
CA GLY A 251 30.90 -30.50 9.28
C GLY A 251 31.22 -29.65 10.52
N TRP A 252 32.46 -29.15 10.66
CA TRP A 252 32.85 -28.27 11.76
C TRP A 252 32.18 -26.88 11.65
N PHE A 253 32.26 -26.24 10.47
CA PHE A 253 31.57 -24.97 10.22
C PHE A 253 30.05 -25.10 10.37
N ARG A 254 29.52 -26.21 9.88
CA ARG A 254 28.08 -26.48 10.00
C ARG A 254 27.67 -26.62 11.46
N GLY A 255 28.39 -27.43 12.25
CA GLY A 255 28.09 -27.64 13.67
C GLY A 255 28.20 -26.35 14.49
N TRP A 256 29.13 -25.45 14.12
CA TRP A 256 29.31 -24.18 14.81
C TRP A 256 28.26 -23.12 14.48
N PHE A 257 27.96 -22.93 13.21
CA PHE A 257 27.11 -21.81 12.74
C PHE A 257 25.64 -22.19 12.53
N ASP A 258 25.30 -23.45 12.34
CA ASP A 258 23.92 -23.89 12.10
C ASP A 258 22.96 -23.51 13.23
N PRO A 259 23.30 -23.67 14.53
CA PRO A 259 22.43 -23.25 15.61
C PRO A 259 22.16 -21.74 15.60
N ILE A 260 23.16 -20.93 15.23
CA ILE A 260 23.04 -19.46 15.16
C ILE A 260 22.13 -19.07 13.99
N VAL A 261 22.34 -19.67 12.83
CA VAL A 261 21.58 -19.39 11.61
C VAL A 261 20.11 -19.80 11.80
N GLU A 262 19.86 -20.99 12.34
CA GLU A 262 18.48 -21.47 12.59
C GLU A 262 17.77 -20.65 13.67
N PHE A 263 18.50 -20.16 14.68
CA PHE A 263 17.93 -19.24 15.67
C PHE A 263 17.61 -17.87 15.08
N MET A 264 18.48 -17.32 14.23
CA MET A 264 18.30 -15.99 13.64
C MET A 264 17.29 -15.97 12.47
N ARG A 265 17.07 -17.12 11.83
CA ARG A 265 16.16 -17.24 10.68
C ARG A 265 14.74 -16.73 10.95
N PRO A 266 14.03 -17.09 12.04
CA PRO A 266 12.70 -16.59 12.34
C PRO A 266 12.69 -15.16 12.89
N VAL A 267 13.84 -14.59 13.28
CA VAL A 267 13.91 -13.23 13.84
C VAL A 267 13.69 -12.21 12.73
N PRO A 268 12.58 -11.46 12.73
CA PRO A 268 12.36 -10.43 11.73
C PRO A 268 13.41 -9.31 11.90
N PRO A 269 14.07 -8.85 10.82
CA PRO A 269 15.08 -7.78 10.91
C PRO A 269 14.56 -6.52 11.60
N LEU A 270 13.27 -6.23 11.45
CA LEU A 270 12.60 -5.09 12.10
C LEU A 270 12.68 -5.13 13.64
N ALA A 271 12.64 -6.31 14.23
CA ALA A 271 12.75 -6.47 15.69
C ALA A 271 14.13 -6.05 16.23
N LEU A 272 15.14 -6.01 15.37
CA LEU A 272 16.49 -5.59 15.72
C LEU A 272 16.68 -4.07 15.73
N ILE A 273 15.74 -3.29 15.20
CA ILE A 273 15.85 -1.82 15.08
C ILE A 273 16.22 -1.16 16.43
N PRO A 274 15.53 -1.42 17.55
CA PRO A 274 15.87 -0.78 18.82
C PRO A 274 17.30 -1.09 19.28
N LEU A 275 17.74 -2.33 19.09
CA LEU A 275 19.09 -2.77 19.45
C LEU A 275 20.16 -2.09 18.58
N ILE A 276 19.92 -2.02 17.29
CA ILE A 276 20.80 -1.34 16.33
C ILE A 276 20.92 0.15 16.65
N ILE A 277 19.82 0.81 17.06
CA ILE A 277 19.86 2.21 17.49
C ILE A 277 20.71 2.40 18.76
N ILE A 278 20.61 1.49 19.71
CA ILE A 278 21.42 1.53 20.93
C ILE A 278 22.91 1.35 20.63
N TRP A 279 23.26 0.43 19.70
CA TRP A 279 24.66 0.11 19.41
C TRP A 279 25.33 1.10 18.44
N PHE A 280 24.61 1.53 17.41
CA PHE A 280 25.14 2.30 16.29
C PHE A 280 24.54 3.71 16.18
N GLY A 281 23.56 4.03 17.03
CA GLY A 281 22.83 5.29 16.95
C GLY A 281 21.87 5.34 15.74
N ILE A 282 21.34 6.54 15.51
CA ILE A 282 20.37 6.81 14.43
C ILE A 282 21.04 7.05 13.05
N TRP A 283 22.36 6.88 12.97
CA TRP A 283 23.17 7.19 11.81
C TRP A 283 23.01 6.18 10.68
N GLU A 284 23.58 6.50 9.52
CA GLU A 284 23.54 5.62 8.33
C GLU A 284 24.14 4.25 8.56
N THR A 285 25.19 4.15 9.39
CA THR A 285 25.83 2.88 9.74
C THR A 285 24.84 1.87 10.33
N GLY A 286 23.99 2.30 11.26
CA GLY A 286 23.00 1.42 11.87
C GLY A 286 22.03 0.85 10.84
N LYS A 287 21.55 1.69 9.89
CA LYS A 287 20.64 1.24 8.83
C LYS A 287 21.30 0.23 7.91
N VAL A 288 22.55 0.46 7.52
CA VAL A 288 23.31 -0.47 6.66
C VAL A 288 23.60 -1.78 7.40
N VAL A 289 23.94 -1.74 8.70
CA VAL A 289 24.13 -2.97 9.52
C VAL A 289 22.84 -3.77 9.64
N LEU A 290 21.70 -3.13 9.81
CA LEU A 290 20.41 -3.80 9.83
C LEU A 290 20.13 -4.55 8.52
N LEU A 291 20.38 -3.90 7.39
CA LEU A 291 20.20 -4.48 6.05
C LEU A 291 21.24 -5.58 5.75
N PHE A 292 22.46 -5.40 6.24
CA PHE A 292 23.49 -6.43 6.21
C PHE A 292 23.02 -7.72 6.93
N LEU A 293 22.50 -7.60 8.15
CA LEU A 293 21.96 -8.74 8.89
C LEU A 293 20.76 -9.37 8.19
N ALA A 294 19.88 -8.57 7.60
CA ALA A 294 18.73 -9.04 6.84
C ALA A 294 19.15 -9.89 5.63
N ALA A 295 20.19 -9.47 4.90
CA ALA A 295 20.70 -10.22 3.76
C ALA A 295 21.56 -11.43 4.17
N LEU A 296 22.38 -11.29 5.22
CA LEU A 296 23.37 -12.27 5.65
C LEU A 296 22.77 -13.66 5.83
N TRP A 297 21.74 -13.78 6.66
CA TRP A 297 21.16 -15.08 7.01
C TRP A 297 20.52 -15.77 5.82
N ILE A 298 19.84 -15.00 4.96
CA ILE A 298 19.21 -15.51 3.75
C ILE A 298 20.28 -16.03 2.78
N MET A 299 21.36 -15.28 2.60
CA MET A 299 22.45 -15.67 1.70
C MET A 299 23.24 -16.85 2.22
N VAL A 300 23.45 -16.98 3.55
CA VAL A 300 24.05 -18.17 4.18
C VAL A 300 23.23 -19.42 3.85
N ILE A 301 21.90 -19.33 4.07
CA ILE A 301 21.00 -20.47 3.83
C ILE A 301 20.97 -20.84 2.35
N ALA A 302 20.87 -19.85 1.46
CA ALA A 302 20.87 -20.08 0.02
C ALA A 302 22.18 -20.73 -0.48
N ALA A 303 23.32 -20.25 0.00
CA ALA A 303 24.61 -20.81 -0.36
C ALA A 303 24.78 -22.24 0.17
N ARG A 304 24.41 -22.51 1.43
CA ARG A 304 24.41 -23.85 2.02
C ARG A 304 23.49 -24.79 1.23
N SER A 305 22.28 -24.37 0.91
CA SER A 305 21.31 -25.15 0.12
C SER A 305 21.86 -25.48 -1.27
N GLY A 306 22.44 -24.48 -1.94
CA GLY A 306 23.04 -24.67 -3.26
C GLY A 306 24.18 -25.70 -3.29
N VAL A 307 25.01 -25.73 -2.24
CA VAL A 307 26.06 -26.78 -2.09
C VAL A 307 25.45 -28.17 -1.90
N SER A 308 24.42 -28.25 -1.01
CA SER A 308 23.77 -29.54 -0.70
C SER A 308 22.92 -30.05 -1.86
N GLY A 309 22.48 -29.17 -2.77
CA GLY A 309 21.71 -29.54 -3.96
C GLY A 309 22.52 -30.11 -5.12
N VAL A 310 23.87 -30.10 -5.04
CA VAL A 310 24.72 -30.65 -6.10
C VAL A 310 24.64 -32.16 -6.10
N ARG A 311 24.25 -32.76 -7.24
CA ARG A 311 24.15 -34.21 -7.40
C ARG A 311 25.52 -34.85 -7.18
N ILE A 312 25.60 -35.84 -6.26
CA ILE A 312 26.85 -36.54 -5.91
C ILE A 312 27.50 -37.21 -7.12
N SER A 313 26.73 -37.65 -8.12
CA SER A 313 27.24 -38.23 -9.36
C SER A 313 28.14 -37.27 -10.14
N LYS A 314 27.83 -35.96 -10.14
CA LYS A 314 28.68 -34.96 -10.80
C LYS A 314 30.02 -34.80 -10.07
N ILE A 315 30.01 -34.90 -8.74
CA ILE A 315 31.19 -34.81 -7.90
C ILE A 315 32.07 -36.05 -8.13
N HIS A 316 31.46 -37.27 -8.14
CA HIS A 316 32.19 -38.51 -8.41
C HIS A 316 32.81 -38.55 -9.83
N ALA A 317 32.08 -38.08 -10.83
CA ALA A 317 32.59 -37.96 -12.19
C ALA A 317 33.83 -37.07 -12.26
N ALA A 318 33.84 -35.93 -11.56
CA ALA A 318 34.99 -35.04 -11.51
C ALA A 318 36.19 -35.70 -10.79
N TYR A 319 35.96 -36.43 -9.69
CA TYR A 319 37.00 -37.18 -9.02
C TYR A 319 37.61 -38.30 -9.91
N SER A 320 36.76 -39.00 -10.66
CA SER A 320 37.20 -40.04 -11.59
C SER A 320 38.09 -39.50 -12.72
N LEU A 321 37.94 -38.22 -13.05
CA LEU A 321 38.80 -37.49 -13.99
C LEU A 321 40.05 -36.89 -13.34
N GLY A 322 40.31 -37.15 -12.04
CA GLY A 322 41.50 -36.69 -11.33
C GLY A 322 41.39 -35.23 -10.82
N ALA A 323 40.20 -34.65 -10.75
CA ALA A 323 40.02 -33.26 -10.29
C ALA A 323 40.35 -33.14 -8.79
N SER A 324 41.10 -32.13 -8.42
CA SER A 324 41.37 -31.76 -7.03
C SER A 324 40.13 -31.11 -6.36
N LYS A 325 40.09 -31.09 -5.01
CA LYS A 325 38.98 -30.49 -4.23
C LYS A 325 38.70 -29.03 -4.65
N GLY A 326 39.76 -28.24 -4.91
CA GLY A 326 39.62 -26.85 -5.37
C GLY A 326 39.01 -26.74 -6.77
N GLN A 327 39.39 -27.67 -7.69
CA GLN A 327 38.81 -27.74 -9.03
C GLN A 327 37.34 -28.15 -8.99
N ILE A 328 36.98 -29.12 -8.13
CA ILE A 328 35.58 -29.52 -7.92
C ILE A 328 34.76 -28.38 -7.37
N LEU A 329 35.29 -27.64 -6.38
CA LEU A 329 34.61 -26.47 -5.85
C LEU A 329 34.33 -25.45 -6.96
N ARG A 330 35.36 -25.02 -7.69
CA ARG A 330 35.30 -23.95 -8.68
C ARG A 330 34.49 -24.30 -9.93
N HIS A 331 34.62 -25.54 -10.43
CA HIS A 331 34.04 -25.90 -11.72
C HIS A 331 32.78 -26.78 -11.63
N VAL A 332 32.51 -27.38 -10.46
CA VAL A 332 31.31 -28.21 -10.26
C VAL A 332 30.37 -27.60 -9.25
N ILE A 333 30.83 -27.34 -8.03
CA ILE A 333 29.94 -26.92 -6.93
C ILE A 333 29.43 -25.51 -7.15
N ILE A 334 30.33 -24.53 -7.32
CA ILE A 334 29.92 -23.12 -7.50
C ILE A 334 28.99 -22.95 -8.70
N PRO A 335 29.28 -23.45 -9.91
CA PRO A 335 28.35 -23.27 -11.03
C PRO A 335 26.99 -23.94 -10.85
N ASN A 336 26.94 -25.11 -10.20
CA ASN A 336 25.68 -25.80 -9.95
C ASN A 336 24.84 -25.15 -8.82
N SER A 337 25.46 -24.44 -7.89
CA SER A 337 24.79 -23.75 -6.79
C SER A 337 24.30 -22.35 -7.17
N LEU A 338 24.75 -21.77 -8.28
CA LEU A 338 24.33 -20.41 -8.71
C LEU A 338 22.82 -20.23 -8.84
N PRO A 339 22.01 -21.16 -9.38
CA PRO A 339 20.56 -21.04 -9.41
C PRO A 339 19.93 -20.80 -8.04
N ASP A 340 20.38 -21.54 -7.03
CA ASP A 340 19.89 -21.42 -5.65
C ASP A 340 20.34 -20.10 -5.02
N LEU A 341 21.60 -19.70 -5.28
CA LEU A 341 22.12 -18.41 -4.85
C LEU A 341 21.32 -17.24 -5.41
N PHE A 342 21.00 -17.25 -6.71
CA PHE A 342 20.18 -16.20 -7.31
C PHE A 342 18.76 -16.19 -6.77
N THR A 343 18.19 -17.35 -6.48
CA THR A 343 16.89 -17.46 -5.83
C THR A 343 16.93 -16.84 -4.44
N GLY A 344 17.95 -17.17 -3.63
CA GLY A 344 18.18 -16.56 -2.31
C GLY A 344 18.46 -15.06 -2.40
N ALA A 345 19.26 -14.61 -3.37
CA ALA A 345 19.58 -13.20 -3.58
C ALA A 345 18.34 -12.36 -3.90
N ARG A 346 17.39 -12.87 -4.67
CA ARG A 346 16.10 -12.20 -4.93
C ARG A 346 15.27 -12.07 -3.67
N VAL A 347 15.20 -13.12 -2.85
CA VAL A 347 14.51 -13.08 -1.55
C VAL A 347 15.19 -12.08 -0.62
N ALA A 348 16.53 -12.13 -0.50
CA ALA A 348 17.30 -11.21 0.33
C ALA A 348 17.12 -9.74 -0.10
N MET A 349 17.14 -9.45 -1.41
CA MET A 349 16.91 -8.12 -1.95
C MET A 349 15.51 -7.61 -1.58
N GLY A 350 14.48 -8.43 -1.73
CA GLY A 350 13.10 -8.08 -1.35
C GLY A 350 12.96 -7.82 0.15
N VAL A 351 13.60 -8.64 1.00
CA VAL A 351 13.60 -8.42 2.46
C VAL A 351 14.36 -7.15 2.83
N CYS A 352 15.51 -6.89 2.22
CA CYS A 352 16.24 -5.63 2.43
C CYS A 352 15.43 -4.42 2.02
N TRP A 353 14.72 -4.48 0.87
CA TRP A 353 13.88 -3.39 0.41
C TRP A 353 12.71 -3.09 1.37
N GLY A 354 12.02 -4.11 1.86
CA GLY A 354 10.98 -3.92 2.89
C GLY A 354 11.55 -3.42 4.23
N THR A 355 12.73 -3.90 4.61
CA THR A 355 13.38 -3.52 5.88
C THR A 355 13.89 -2.08 5.86
N VAL A 356 14.42 -1.58 4.72
CA VAL A 356 14.93 -0.19 4.64
C VAL A 356 13.81 0.82 4.88
N VAL A 357 12.64 0.60 4.31
CA VAL A 357 11.48 1.48 4.51
C VAL A 357 11.18 1.63 5.99
N ALA A 358 11.10 0.53 6.73
CA ALA A 358 10.84 0.54 8.15
C ALA A 358 12.00 1.16 8.98
N ALA A 359 13.25 0.91 8.61
CA ALA A 359 14.41 1.56 9.24
C ALA A 359 14.38 3.09 9.05
N GLU A 360 13.92 3.56 7.91
CA GLU A 360 13.79 4.98 7.59
C GLU A 360 12.64 5.66 8.35
N LEU A 361 11.55 4.93 8.67
CA LEU A 361 10.46 5.45 9.50
C LEU A 361 10.93 5.91 10.87
N VAL A 362 11.97 5.27 11.43
CA VAL A 362 12.39 5.51 12.81
C VAL A 362 13.39 6.64 12.92
N ALA A 363 14.33 6.76 11.97
CA ALA A 363 15.50 7.65 12.20
C ALA A 363 16.20 8.11 10.90
N ALA A 364 15.47 8.41 9.83
CA ALA A 364 16.10 8.93 8.62
C ALA A 364 15.81 10.41 8.38
N GLN A 365 16.80 11.13 7.85
CA GLN A 365 16.64 12.52 7.36
C GLN A 365 16.24 12.55 5.88
N LYS A 366 16.56 11.48 5.13
CA LYS A 366 16.19 11.29 3.72
C LYS A 366 15.87 9.81 3.51
N GLY A 367 14.96 9.54 2.58
CA GLY A 367 14.56 8.22 2.18
C GLY A 367 13.08 8.17 1.81
N ALA A 368 12.68 7.15 1.05
CA ALA A 368 11.28 6.95 0.65
C ALA A 368 10.38 6.70 1.87
N GLY A 369 10.84 5.90 2.84
CA GLY A 369 10.12 5.64 4.09
C GLY A 369 9.98 6.89 4.95
N MET A 370 11.05 7.71 5.06
CA MET A 370 10.99 8.98 5.79
C MET A 370 9.96 9.93 5.17
N MET A 371 9.92 10.04 3.85
CA MET A 371 8.94 10.87 3.14
C MET A 371 7.51 10.45 3.49
N ILE A 372 7.22 9.15 3.48
CA ILE A 372 5.91 8.60 3.82
C ILE A 372 5.52 8.94 5.26
N ILE A 373 6.40 8.68 6.25
CA ILE A 373 6.06 8.95 7.66
C ILE A 373 5.92 10.44 7.95
N ALA A 374 6.75 11.28 7.33
CA ALA A 374 6.64 12.73 7.48
C ALA A 374 5.30 13.23 6.92
N ALA A 375 4.91 12.76 5.74
CA ALA A 375 3.63 13.09 5.12
C ALA A 375 2.44 12.58 5.95
N SER A 376 2.51 11.37 6.50
CA SER A 376 1.43 10.78 7.29
C SER A 376 1.12 11.56 8.57
N LYS A 377 2.13 12.17 9.19
CA LYS A 377 1.95 13.03 10.38
C LYS A 377 1.12 14.28 10.10
N PHE A 378 1.10 14.74 8.86
CA PHE A 378 0.33 15.89 8.40
C PHE A 378 -0.92 15.47 7.62
N GLN A 379 -1.26 14.18 7.61
CA GLN A 379 -2.40 13.62 6.86
C GLN A 379 -2.37 13.93 5.35
N LEU A 380 -1.17 14.07 4.78
CA LEU A 380 -0.95 14.25 3.34
C LEU A 380 -0.99 12.87 2.66
N THR A 381 -2.17 12.29 2.57
CA THR A 381 -2.36 10.91 2.08
C THR A 381 -2.00 10.73 0.62
N ASP A 382 -2.10 11.78 -0.19
CA ASP A 382 -1.63 11.81 -1.56
C ASP A 382 -0.12 11.55 -1.69
N ILE A 383 0.69 12.10 -0.79
CA ILE A 383 2.14 11.83 -0.71
C ILE A 383 2.39 10.42 -0.17
N VAL A 384 1.60 9.97 0.80
CA VAL A 384 1.73 8.62 1.36
C VAL A 384 1.46 7.57 0.29
N GLU A 385 0.33 7.68 -0.44
CA GLU A 385 -0.02 6.77 -1.53
C GLU A 385 1.00 6.82 -2.67
N MET A 386 1.42 8.01 -3.09
CA MET A 386 2.50 8.19 -4.06
C MET A 386 3.78 7.46 -3.61
N GLY A 387 4.17 7.63 -2.35
CA GLY A 387 5.36 6.97 -1.79
C GLY A 387 5.24 5.44 -1.79
N ILE A 388 4.07 4.89 -1.43
CA ILE A 388 3.79 3.44 -1.47
C ILE A 388 3.91 2.92 -2.91
N ILE A 389 3.33 3.62 -3.89
CA ILE A 389 3.41 3.24 -5.30
C ILE A 389 4.87 3.27 -5.78
N LEU A 390 5.63 4.31 -5.45
CA LEU A 390 7.05 4.40 -5.82
C LEU A 390 7.88 3.27 -5.22
N ILE A 391 7.66 2.94 -3.95
CA ILE A 391 8.31 1.80 -3.30
C ILE A 391 7.97 0.49 -4.02
N GLY A 392 6.70 0.29 -4.38
CA GLY A 392 6.26 -0.87 -5.14
C GLY A 392 6.93 -0.97 -6.51
N VAL A 393 6.97 0.13 -7.26
CA VAL A 393 7.59 0.20 -8.60
C VAL A 393 9.09 -0.09 -8.52
N ILE A 394 9.81 0.51 -7.57
CA ILE A 394 11.26 0.29 -7.41
C ILE A 394 11.53 -1.15 -6.97
N GLY A 395 10.78 -1.69 -6.01
CA GLY A 395 10.90 -3.08 -5.58
C GLY A 395 10.69 -4.07 -6.74
N TYR A 396 9.68 -3.82 -7.57
CA TYR A 396 9.44 -4.62 -8.77
C TYR A 396 10.55 -4.46 -9.82
N ALA A 397 11.07 -3.26 -10.02
CA ALA A 397 12.22 -3.02 -10.89
C ALA A 397 13.47 -3.77 -10.41
N LEU A 398 13.75 -3.78 -9.11
CA LEU A 398 14.83 -4.56 -8.52
C LEU A 398 14.67 -6.08 -8.77
N ASP A 399 13.47 -6.63 -8.62
CA ASP A 399 13.22 -8.04 -8.94
C ASP A 399 13.43 -8.35 -10.42
N ILE A 400 12.99 -7.46 -11.34
CA ILE A 400 13.28 -7.61 -12.79
C ILE A 400 14.78 -7.58 -13.04
N LEU A 401 15.52 -6.66 -12.44
CA LEU A 401 16.97 -6.57 -12.60
C LEU A 401 17.67 -7.83 -12.11
N MET A 402 17.26 -8.38 -10.96
CA MET A 402 17.78 -9.63 -10.43
C MET A 402 17.48 -10.81 -11.36
N ARG A 403 16.27 -10.90 -11.94
CA ARG A 403 15.93 -11.93 -12.95
C ARG A 403 16.75 -11.79 -14.22
N MET A 404 17.01 -10.57 -14.68
CA MET A 404 17.87 -10.35 -15.85
C MET A 404 19.32 -10.77 -15.57
N ALA A 405 19.86 -10.43 -14.40
CA ALA A 405 21.18 -10.86 -13.96
C ALA A 405 21.27 -12.39 -13.90
N GLU A 406 20.28 -13.06 -13.29
CA GLU A 406 20.20 -14.51 -13.23
C GLU A 406 20.21 -15.15 -14.62
N ARG A 407 19.37 -14.67 -15.54
CA ARG A 407 19.30 -15.23 -16.92
C ARG A 407 20.62 -15.09 -17.68
N ARG A 408 21.39 -14.02 -17.42
CA ARG A 408 22.70 -13.82 -18.07
C ARG A 408 23.81 -14.64 -17.43
N LEU A 409 23.80 -14.78 -16.10
CA LEU A 409 24.88 -15.41 -15.36
C LEU A 409 24.65 -16.92 -15.16
N VAL A 410 23.41 -17.40 -15.31
CA VAL A 410 23.04 -18.81 -15.13
C VAL A 410 22.19 -19.31 -16.33
N PRO A 411 22.74 -19.30 -17.58
CA PRO A 411 21.98 -19.66 -18.78
C PRO A 411 21.62 -21.15 -18.85
N TRP A 412 22.18 -21.98 -17.99
CA TRP A 412 21.92 -23.41 -17.91
C TRP A 412 20.77 -23.80 -16.97
N LYS A 413 20.18 -22.85 -16.23
CA LYS A 413 19.02 -23.11 -15.35
C LYS A 413 17.85 -23.66 -16.19
N GLY A 414 17.32 -24.83 -15.79
CA GLY A 414 16.19 -25.47 -16.47
C GLY A 414 16.56 -26.27 -17.74
N ARG A 415 17.85 -26.55 -17.98
CA ARG A 415 18.33 -27.37 -19.10
C ARG A 415 18.91 -28.71 -18.65
N GLY A 416 18.74 -29.09 -17.38
CA GLY A 416 19.29 -30.31 -16.79
C GLY A 416 18.23 -31.29 -16.32
#